data_7798f51081757505a66fdbd516efa110
#
_entry.id   7798f51081757505a66fdbd516efa110
#
_cell.length_a   1.000
_cell.length_b   1.000
_cell.length_c   1.000
_cell.angle_alpha   90.00
_cell.angle_beta   90.00
_cell.angle_gamma   90.00
#
_symmetry.space_group_name_H-M   'P 1'
#
loop_
_entity.id
_entity.type
_entity.pdbx_description
1 polymer ?
#
loop_
_entity_poly.entity_id
_entity_poly.type
_entity_poly.pdbx_seq_one_letter_code
_entity_poly.pdbx_strand_id
1 'polypeptide(L)'
;VGLATKPEEVFFMKAMQKGFTLIELMIVVAIIGILAAIAIPQYQDYTARAAVNRLNGELSALRTAVEDALARGQTPGSAQDLGFTSSTLIDGDPPASGGRPTVSINAGGVVTITATMAGSSPAPVRGAVITWTRAADGVWTCSINSANAASWKASYLPSGCRGS
;
A
#
# COMPACT_ATOMS: atom_id res chain seq x y z
N VAL A 1 27.45 76.55 -27.90
CA VAL A 1 26.10 76.34 -27.42
C VAL A 1 26.11 74.89 -26.89
N GLY A 2 26.32 74.71 -25.57
CA GLY A 2 26.34 73.45 -24.90
C GLY A 2 25.00 73.22 -24.19
N LEU A 3 24.26 72.21 -24.60
CA LEU A 3 23.10 71.74 -23.85
C LEU A 3 23.57 70.74 -22.76
N ALA A 4 23.45 71.22 -21.52
CA ALA A 4 23.63 70.40 -20.35
C ALA A 4 22.37 69.54 -20.16
N THR A 5 22.48 68.23 -20.36
CA THR A 5 21.42 67.25 -20.02
C THR A 5 21.50 66.97 -18.52
N LYS A 6 20.43 67.32 -17.82
CA LYS A 6 20.22 67.11 -16.41
C LYS A 6 20.05 65.60 -16.16
N PRO A 7 20.73 64.93 -15.20
CA PRO A 7 20.50 63.55 -14.89
C PRO A 7 19.14 63.39 -14.22
N GLU A 8 18.29 62.50 -14.75
CA GLU A 8 17.05 62.06 -14.10
C GLU A 8 17.39 61.25 -12.87
N GLU A 9 17.06 61.75 -11.71
CA GLU A 9 17.14 60.99 -10.46
C GLU A 9 16.08 59.90 -10.46
N VAL A 10 16.51 58.67 -10.66
CA VAL A 10 15.66 57.49 -10.49
C VAL A 10 15.40 57.28 -9.01
N PHE A 11 14.23 57.71 -8.57
CA PHE A 11 13.76 57.53 -7.19
C PHE A 11 13.41 56.03 -6.99
N PHE A 12 14.36 55.25 -6.51
CA PHE A 12 14.11 53.87 -6.06
C PHE A 12 13.20 53.91 -4.84
N MET A 13 11.91 53.69 -5.05
CA MET A 13 10.97 53.44 -3.96
C MET A 13 11.37 52.12 -3.28
N LYS A 14 12.03 52.22 -2.14
CA LYS A 14 12.39 51.12 -1.27
C LYS A 14 11.09 50.52 -0.74
N ALA A 15 10.59 49.45 -1.39
CA ALA A 15 9.45 48.70 -0.91
C ALA A 15 9.78 48.20 0.50
N MET A 16 9.05 48.64 1.50
CA MET A 16 9.17 48.19 2.87
C MET A 16 8.71 46.72 2.89
N GLN A 17 9.65 45.78 2.85
CA GLN A 17 9.39 44.39 3.11
C GLN A 17 8.91 44.23 4.56
N LYS A 18 7.63 43.96 4.74
CA LYS A 18 7.08 43.58 6.04
C LYS A 18 7.62 42.17 6.36
N GLY A 19 8.55 42.09 7.29
CA GLY A 19 9.07 40.82 7.77
C GLY A 19 8.05 40.11 8.68
N PHE A 20 8.00 38.78 8.62
CA PHE A 20 7.25 37.97 9.59
C PHE A 20 7.84 38.18 11.00
N THR A 21 6.97 38.28 11.99
CA THR A 21 7.41 38.29 13.39
C THR A 21 7.78 36.89 13.85
N LEU A 22 8.74 36.74 14.74
CA LEU A 22 9.14 35.45 15.28
C LEU A 22 7.98 34.74 15.99
N ILE A 23 7.12 35.52 16.66
CA ILE A 23 5.95 34.97 17.36
C ILE A 23 4.89 34.40 16.40
N GLU A 24 4.65 35.04 15.25
CA GLU A 24 3.75 34.55 14.21
C GLU A 24 4.24 33.19 13.70
N LEU A 25 5.54 33.04 13.44
CA LEU A 25 6.11 31.78 13.00
C LEU A 25 5.97 30.72 14.08
N MET A 26 6.25 31.05 15.36
CA MET A 26 6.14 30.08 16.47
C MET A 26 4.71 29.56 16.66
N ILE A 27 3.70 30.42 16.58
CA ILE A 27 2.29 30.00 16.69
C ILE A 27 1.92 29.07 15.54
N VAL A 28 2.32 29.38 14.31
CA VAL A 28 2.00 28.57 13.13
C VAL A 28 2.61 27.17 13.25
N VAL A 29 3.89 27.05 13.60
CA VAL A 29 4.53 25.72 13.74
C VAL A 29 3.96 24.93 14.91
N ALA A 30 3.55 25.59 16.00
CA ALA A 30 2.89 24.94 17.12
C ALA A 30 1.54 24.34 16.71
N ILE A 31 0.72 25.08 15.97
CA ILE A 31 -0.58 24.59 15.46
C ILE A 31 -0.38 23.44 14.48
N ILE A 32 0.56 23.57 13.53
CA ILE A 32 0.89 22.51 12.58
C ILE A 32 1.34 21.24 13.33
N GLY A 33 2.17 21.39 14.37
CA GLY A 33 2.64 20.26 15.19
C GLY A 33 1.48 19.50 15.85
N ILE A 34 0.52 20.21 16.43
CA ILE A 34 -0.66 19.60 17.05
C ILE A 34 -1.52 18.86 16.01
N LEU A 35 -1.79 19.50 14.87
CA LEU A 35 -2.58 18.89 13.80
C LEU A 35 -1.88 17.66 13.21
N ALA A 36 -0.58 17.73 12.97
CA ALA A 36 0.21 16.64 12.44
C ALA A 36 0.25 15.44 13.39
N ALA A 37 0.32 15.66 14.70
CA ALA A 37 0.31 14.58 15.71
C ALA A 37 -0.95 13.71 15.62
N ILE A 38 -2.07 14.26 15.21
CA ILE A 38 -3.33 13.52 15.04
C ILE A 38 -3.47 12.97 13.60
N ALA A 39 -3.08 13.76 12.60
CA ALA A 39 -3.30 13.41 11.20
C ALA A 39 -2.40 12.27 10.71
N ILE A 40 -1.13 12.22 11.13
CA ILE A 40 -0.16 11.23 10.66
C ILE A 40 -0.60 9.80 11.01
N PRO A 41 -0.94 9.44 12.26
CA PRO A 41 -1.35 8.08 12.58
C PRO A 41 -2.64 7.67 11.86
N GLN A 42 -3.59 8.58 11.69
CA GLN A 42 -4.82 8.29 10.94
C GLN A 42 -4.55 8.00 9.46
N TYR A 43 -3.64 8.76 8.85
CA TYR A 43 -3.20 8.50 7.48
C TYR A 43 -2.51 7.15 7.33
N GLN A 44 -1.65 6.78 8.29
CA GLN A 44 -0.98 5.47 8.29
C GLN A 44 -1.99 4.32 8.41
N ASP A 45 -2.99 4.43 9.26
CA ASP A 45 -4.05 3.44 9.41
C ASP A 45 -4.89 3.30 8.13
N TYR A 46 -5.21 4.42 7.48
CA TYR A 46 -5.93 4.41 6.22
C TYR A 46 -5.14 3.73 5.10
N THR A 47 -3.86 4.09 4.94
CA THR A 47 -2.99 3.51 3.91
C THR A 47 -2.73 2.03 4.16
N ALA A 48 -2.56 1.61 5.41
CA ALA A 48 -2.40 0.22 5.79
C ALA A 48 -3.63 -0.62 5.41
N ARG A 49 -4.83 -0.15 5.77
CA ARG A 49 -6.09 -0.82 5.41
C ARG A 49 -6.29 -0.87 3.89
N ALA A 50 -6.00 0.22 3.18
CA ALA A 50 -6.10 0.28 1.73
C ALA A 50 -5.16 -0.73 1.05
N ALA A 51 -3.93 -0.87 1.55
CA ALA A 51 -2.95 -1.83 1.02
C ALA A 51 -3.41 -3.28 1.22
N VAL A 52 -3.92 -3.64 2.41
CA VAL A 52 -4.44 -5.00 2.66
C VAL A 52 -5.64 -5.31 1.76
N ASN A 53 -6.59 -4.38 1.63
CA ASN A 53 -7.76 -4.56 0.77
C ASN A 53 -7.37 -4.68 -0.71
N ARG A 54 -6.40 -3.88 -1.16
CA ARG A 54 -5.88 -3.95 -2.52
C ARG A 54 -5.27 -5.33 -2.79
N LEU A 55 -4.35 -5.80 -1.94
CA LEU A 55 -3.73 -7.12 -2.12
C LEU A 55 -4.77 -8.24 -2.06
N ASN A 56 -5.72 -8.16 -1.13
CA ASN A 56 -6.82 -9.12 -1.05
C ASN A 56 -7.67 -9.15 -2.34
N GLY A 57 -7.91 -8.00 -2.95
CA GLY A 57 -8.57 -7.88 -4.26
C GLY A 57 -7.77 -8.52 -5.39
N GLU A 58 -6.46 -8.29 -5.44
CA GLU A 58 -5.54 -8.91 -6.42
C GLU A 58 -5.55 -10.44 -6.30
N LEU A 59 -5.50 -10.98 -5.07
CA LEU A 59 -5.57 -12.43 -4.82
C LEU A 59 -6.95 -13.00 -5.13
N SER A 60 -8.01 -12.22 -4.91
CA SER A 60 -9.38 -12.64 -5.24
C SER A 60 -9.58 -12.83 -6.75
N ALA A 61 -8.89 -12.04 -7.58
CA ALA A 61 -8.90 -12.23 -9.03
C ALA A 61 -8.27 -13.58 -9.45
N LEU A 62 -7.21 -13.99 -8.76
CA LEU A 62 -6.58 -15.30 -9.00
C LEU A 62 -7.51 -16.47 -8.73
N ARG A 63 -8.43 -16.38 -7.78
CA ARG A 63 -9.42 -17.43 -7.51
C ARG A 63 -10.25 -17.74 -8.76
N THR A 64 -10.69 -16.70 -9.48
CA THR A 64 -11.46 -16.89 -10.71
C THR A 64 -10.62 -17.57 -11.78
N ALA A 65 -9.34 -17.20 -11.93
CA ALA A 65 -8.43 -17.83 -12.86
C ALA A 65 -8.14 -19.30 -12.51
N VAL A 66 -8.05 -19.62 -11.21
CA VAL A 66 -7.91 -21.01 -10.71
C VAL A 66 -9.15 -21.83 -11.08
N GLU A 67 -10.36 -21.34 -10.81
CA GLU A 67 -11.59 -22.08 -11.13
C GLU A 67 -11.71 -22.34 -12.63
N ASP A 68 -11.37 -21.35 -13.46
CA ASP A 68 -11.36 -21.51 -14.91
C ASP A 68 -10.32 -22.55 -15.38
N ALA A 69 -9.12 -22.55 -14.80
CA ALA A 69 -8.10 -23.56 -15.10
C ALA A 69 -8.52 -24.96 -14.67
N LEU A 70 -9.08 -25.11 -13.47
CA LEU A 70 -9.58 -26.40 -12.97
C LEU A 70 -10.75 -26.92 -13.81
N ALA A 71 -11.67 -26.05 -14.25
CA ALA A 71 -12.78 -26.40 -15.13
C ALA A 71 -12.30 -26.95 -16.49
N ARG A 72 -11.12 -26.50 -16.93
CA ARG A 72 -10.45 -27.01 -18.16
C ARG A 72 -9.57 -28.24 -17.89
N GLY A 73 -9.53 -28.77 -16.68
CA GLY A 73 -8.67 -29.89 -16.31
C GLY A 73 -7.17 -29.53 -16.24
N GLN A 74 -6.85 -28.25 -16.12
CA GLN A 74 -5.48 -27.76 -16.01
C GLN A 74 -5.07 -27.63 -14.54
N THR A 75 -3.81 -27.91 -14.24
CA THR A 75 -3.21 -27.74 -12.90
C THR A 75 -2.08 -26.72 -13.01
N PRO A 76 -2.37 -25.42 -12.95
CA PRO A 76 -1.33 -24.38 -13.02
C PRO A 76 -0.35 -24.51 -11.84
N GLY A 77 0.95 -24.48 -12.15
CA GLY A 77 2.01 -24.64 -11.16
C GLY A 77 2.43 -23.32 -10.51
N SER A 78 1.99 -22.18 -11.06
CA SER A 78 2.40 -20.86 -10.59
C SER A 78 1.32 -19.79 -10.80
N ALA A 79 1.47 -18.66 -10.11
CA ALA A 79 0.61 -17.50 -10.31
C ALA A 79 0.73 -16.91 -11.74
N GLN A 80 1.88 -17.10 -12.40
CA GLN A 80 2.12 -16.65 -13.78
C GLN A 80 1.25 -17.42 -14.78
N ASP A 81 1.11 -18.72 -14.60
CA ASP A 81 0.26 -19.57 -15.46
C ASP A 81 -1.22 -19.13 -15.38
N LEU A 82 -1.59 -18.47 -14.29
CA LEU A 82 -2.90 -17.87 -14.05
C LEU A 82 -3.01 -16.42 -14.53
N GLY A 83 -1.98 -15.89 -15.21
CA GLY A 83 -1.96 -14.52 -15.74
C GLY A 83 -1.60 -13.44 -14.70
N PHE A 84 -1.14 -13.80 -13.50
CA PHE A 84 -0.69 -12.83 -12.51
C PHE A 84 0.70 -12.31 -12.89
N THR A 85 0.84 -11.01 -13.08
CA THR A 85 2.12 -10.41 -13.46
C THR A 85 3.03 -10.15 -12.25
N SER A 86 2.65 -9.20 -11.41
CA SER A 86 3.36 -8.87 -10.17
C SER A 86 2.53 -7.89 -9.33
N SER A 87 2.78 -7.84 -8.04
CA SER A 87 2.26 -6.82 -7.14
C SER A 87 3.41 -6.14 -6.40
N THR A 88 3.35 -4.82 -6.30
CA THR A 88 4.33 -4.04 -5.52
C THR A 88 4.16 -4.20 -4.02
N LEU A 89 3.05 -4.81 -3.58
CA LEU A 89 2.74 -5.07 -2.18
C LEU A 89 3.26 -6.43 -1.69
N ILE A 90 3.72 -7.28 -2.61
CA ILE A 90 4.32 -8.57 -2.32
C ILE A 90 5.81 -8.44 -2.60
N ASP A 91 6.64 -8.70 -1.61
CA ASP A 91 8.04 -9.03 -1.90
C ASP A 91 8.09 -10.54 -2.11
N GLY A 92 8.78 -10.95 -3.16
CA GLY A 92 8.87 -12.36 -3.41
C GLY A 92 9.46 -13.08 -2.18
N ASP A 93 8.71 -13.97 -1.59
CA ASP A 93 9.29 -14.98 -0.71
C ASP A 93 9.09 -16.34 -1.40
N PRO A 94 10.14 -16.91 -1.93
CA PRO A 94 11.53 -16.40 -1.99
C PRO A 94 11.69 -15.19 -2.92
N PRO A 95 12.76 -14.36 -2.74
CA PRO A 95 12.98 -13.13 -3.54
C PRO A 95 12.99 -13.32 -5.06
N ALA A 96 13.06 -14.56 -5.52
CA ALA A 96 12.96 -14.94 -6.92
C ALA A 96 11.53 -14.90 -7.51
N SER A 97 10.48 -14.75 -6.69
CA SER A 97 9.09 -14.76 -7.18
C SER A 97 8.65 -13.42 -7.82
N GLY A 98 9.47 -12.37 -7.71
CA GLY A 98 9.23 -11.10 -8.40
C GLY A 98 7.88 -10.46 -8.05
N GLY A 99 7.51 -10.44 -6.77
CA GLY A 99 6.26 -9.82 -6.31
C GLY A 99 5.01 -10.63 -6.65
N ARG A 100 5.10 -11.96 -6.66
CA ARG A 100 3.99 -12.87 -6.99
C ARG A 100 3.56 -13.70 -5.79
N PRO A 101 2.27 -14.03 -5.67
CA PRO A 101 1.81 -14.98 -4.67
C PRO A 101 2.26 -16.40 -5.02
N THR A 102 2.40 -17.23 -4.01
CA THR A 102 2.57 -18.68 -4.19
C THR A 102 1.22 -19.32 -4.41
N VAL A 103 1.12 -20.16 -5.45
CA VAL A 103 -0.06 -20.97 -5.74
C VAL A 103 0.32 -22.44 -5.63
N SER A 104 -0.40 -23.20 -4.82
CA SER A 104 -0.23 -24.64 -4.67
C SER A 104 -1.55 -25.33 -4.93
N ILE A 105 -1.55 -26.33 -5.82
CA ILE A 105 -2.71 -27.17 -6.13
C ILE A 105 -2.37 -28.60 -5.76
N ASN A 106 -3.13 -29.14 -4.82
CA ASN A 106 -2.95 -30.51 -4.35
C ASN A 106 -3.91 -31.48 -5.04
N ALA A 107 -3.59 -32.75 -4.97
CA ALA A 107 -4.51 -33.83 -5.41
C ALA A 107 -5.86 -33.69 -4.70
N GLY A 108 -6.97 -33.80 -5.48
CA GLY A 108 -8.32 -33.56 -4.95
C GLY A 108 -8.86 -32.16 -5.11
N GLY A 109 -8.15 -31.24 -5.81
CA GLY A 109 -8.65 -29.90 -6.13
C GLY A 109 -8.58 -28.91 -4.98
N VAL A 110 -7.82 -29.21 -3.94
CA VAL A 110 -7.49 -28.25 -2.87
C VAL A 110 -6.44 -27.27 -3.39
N VAL A 111 -6.72 -25.98 -3.30
CA VAL A 111 -5.81 -24.93 -3.75
C VAL A 111 -5.49 -23.97 -2.61
N THR A 112 -4.24 -23.58 -2.51
CA THR A 112 -3.80 -22.55 -1.57
C THR A 112 -3.08 -21.45 -2.34
N ILE A 113 -3.53 -20.21 -2.16
CA ILE A 113 -2.90 -18.99 -2.68
C ILE A 113 -2.39 -18.20 -1.49
N THR A 114 -1.08 -17.99 -1.40
CA THR A 114 -0.44 -17.32 -0.27
C THR A 114 0.38 -16.12 -0.75
N ALA A 115 0.22 -15.01 -0.09
CA ALA A 115 1.01 -13.79 -0.33
C ALA A 115 1.44 -13.15 0.97
N THR A 116 2.73 -12.82 1.07
CA THR A 116 3.30 -12.06 2.20
C THR A 116 3.39 -10.58 1.84
N MET A 117 2.83 -9.74 2.68
CA MET A 117 2.91 -8.29 2.50
C MET A 117 4.33 -7.79 2.77
N ALA A 118 4.94 -7.20 1.74
CA ALA A 118 6.31 -6.68 1.79
C ALA A 118 6.49 -5.57 0.74
N GLY A 119 7.69 -5.38 0.19
CA GLY A 119 7.93 -4.39 -0.85
C GLY A 119 7.45 -2.98 -0.46
N SER A 120 6.51 -2.43 -1.22
CA SER A 120 5.90 -1.11 -0.97
C SER A 120 4.76 -1.13 0.05
N SER A 121 4.54 -2.23 0.77
CA SER A 121 3.52 -2.30 1.80
C SER A 121 3.84 -1.37 2.96
N PRO A 122 2.82 -0.66 3.52
CA PRO A 122 2.99 0.17 4.71
C PRO A 122 3.54 -0.62 5.90
N ALA A 123 4.38 0.03 6.71
CA ALA A 123 5.05 -0.61 7.84
C ALA A 123 4.13 -1.39 8.80
N PRO A 124 2.92 -0.90 9.16
CA PRO A 124 2.04 -1.61 10.08
C PRO A 124 1.57 -3.00 9.61
N VAL A 125 1.55 -3.24 8.30
CA VAL A 125 1.02 -4.48 7.70
C VAL A 125 2.11 -5.35 7.05
N ARG A 126 3.34 -4.86 7.02
CA ARG A 126 4.46 -5.61 6.45
C ARG A 126 4.72 -6.88 7.25
N GLY A 127 4.87 -7.99 6.56
CA GLY A 127 5.02 -9.32 7.16
C GLY A 127 3.70 -10.06 7.39
N ALA A 128 2.55 -9.42 7.21
CA ALA A 128 1.28 -10.12 7.25
C ALA A 128 1.13 -11.07 6.04
N VAL A 129 0.60 -12.26 6.27
CA VAL A 129 0.42 -13.30 5.25
C VAL A 129 -1.06 -13.46 4.97
N ILE A 130 -1.48 -13.21 3.74
CA ILE A 130 -2.84 -13.43 3.27
C ILE A 130 -2.88 -14.80 2.59
N THR A 131 -3.78 -15.67 3.03
CA THR A 131 -3.96 -17.00 2.48
C THR A 131 -5.41 -17.20 2.06
N TRP A 132 -5.61 -17.56 0.80
CA TRP A 132 -6.86 -18.06 0.26
C TRP A 132 -6.77 -19.56 0.07
N THR A 133 -7.67 -20.29 0.66
CA THR A 133 -7.73 -21.76 0.56
C THR A 133 -9.05 -22.17 -0.06
N ARG A 134 -8.98 -22.96 -1.14
CA ARG A 134 -10.10 -23.69 -1.73
C ARG A 134 -10.13 -25.08 -1.15
N ALA A 135 -11.23 -25.46 -0.58
CA ALA A 135 -11.45 -26.83 -0.14
C ALA A 135 -11.84 -27.74 -1.33
N ALA A 136 -11.82 -29.06 -1.14
CA ALA A 136 -12.17 -30.05 -2.16
C ALA A 136 -13.61 -29.89 -2.67
N ASP A 137 -14.52 -29.39 -1.84
CA ASP A 137 -15.92 -29.09 -2.16
C ASP A 137 -16.10 -27.79 -2.96
N GLY A 138 -15.02 -27.05 -3.25
CA GLY A 138 -15.02 -25.79 -3.99
C GLY A 138 -15.20 -24.55 -3.14
N VAL A 139 -15.35 -24.68 -1.83
CA VAL A 139 -15.52 -23.52 -0.93
C VAL A 139 -14.21 -22.79 -0.71
N TRP A 140 -14.21 -21.47 -0.91
CA TRP A 140 -13.06 -20.61 -0.66
C TRP A 140 -13.15 -19.97 0.72
N THR A 141 -12.04 -19.99 1.44
CA THR A 141 -11.88 -19.32 2.72
C THR A 141 -10.65 -18.40 2.69
N CYS A 142 -10.75 -17.26 3.35
CA CYS A 142 -9.66 -16.30 3.49
C CYS A 142 -9.20 -16.26 4.95
N SER A 143 -7.88 -16.33 5.17
CA SER A 143 -7.25 -16.10 6.47
C SER A 143 -6.07 -15.16 6.34
N ILE A 144 -5.82 -14.38 7.39
CA ILE A 144 -4.67 -13.48 7.48
C ILE A 144 -3.92 -13.78 8.76
N ASN A 145 -2.68 -14.22 8.61
CA ASN A 145 -1.75 -14.36 9.71
C ASN A 145 -0.95 -13.05 9.85
N SER A 146 -1.10 -12.40 10.98
CA SER A 146 -0.45 -11.12 11.28
C SER A 146 0.71 -11.23 12.27
N ALA A 147 1.14 -12.43 12.63
CA ALA A 147 2.17 -12.65 13.66
C ALA A 147 3.50 -11.93 13.36
N ASN A 148 3.84 -11.76 12.09
CA ASN A 148 5.06 -11.08 11.66
C ASN A 148 4.86 -9.58 11.33
N ALA A 149 3.64 -9.04 11.52
CA ALA A 149 3.35 -7.63 11.29
C ALA A 149 3.42 -6.87 12.62
N ALA A 150 4.45 -6.04 12.79
CA ALA A 150 4.82 -5.42 14.05
C ALA A 150 3.73 -4.51 14.67
N SER A 151 2.84 -3.95 13.86
CA SER A 151 1.84 -2.97 14.32
C SER A 151 0.45 -3.26 13.72
N TRP A 152 0.14 -4.54 13.53
CA TRP A 152 -1.16 -4.95 13.01
C TRP A 152 -2.31 -4.53 13.92
N LYS A 153 -3.38 -4.07 13.31
CA LYS A 153 -4.65 -3.77 14.00
C LYS A 153 -5.78 -4.61 13.40
N ALA A 154 -6.70 -5.08 14.24
CA ALA A 154 -7.88 -5.83 13.78
C ALA A 154 -8.72 -5.06 12.75
N SER A 155 -8.66 -3.73 12.79
CA SER A 155 -9.35 -2.86 11.83
C SER A 155 -8.80 -2.93 10.39
N TYR A 156 -7.63 -3.56 10.17
CA TYR A 156 -7.06 -3.76 8.84
C TYR A 156 -7.62 -5.03 8.15
N LEU A 157 -8.28 -5.90 8.91
CA LEU A 157 -8.81 -7.15 8.39
C LEU A 157 -9.93 -6.87 7.36
N PRO A 158 -9.83 -7.38 6.11
CA PRO A 158 -10.87 -7.27 5.11
C PRO A 158 -12.13 -8.04 5.52
N SER A 159 -13.28 -7.55 5.08
CA SER A 159 -14.52 -8.30 5.23
C SER A 159 -14.44 -9.65 4.52
N GLY A 160 -14.83 -10.73 5.21
CA GLY A 160 -14.78 -12.10 4.68
C GLY A 160 -13.49 -12.85 4.94
N CYS A 161 -12.43 -12.20 5.47
CA CYS A 161 -11.24 -12.89 5.96
C CYS A 161 -11.27 -13.08 7.48
N ARG A 162 -10.64 -14.15 7.95
CA ARG A 162 -10.44 -14.44 9.38
C ARG A 162 -9.02 -14.06 9.78
N GLY A 163 -8.84 -13.43 10.93
CA GLY A 163 -7.54 -13.23 11.55
C GLY A 163 -7.10 -14.51 12.29
N SER A 164 -5.83 -14.85 12.18
CA SER A 164 -5.16 -15.91 12.92
C SER A 164 -3.89 -15.40 13.58
#